data_e1cfb122cc143ffe92aa1ac9b52ee85c
#
_entry.id   e1cfb122cc143ffe92aa1ac9b52ee85c
#
_cell.length_a   1.000
_cell.length_b   1.000
_cell.length_c   1.000
_cell.angle_alpha   90.00
_cell.angle_beta   90.00
_cell.angle_gamma   90.00
#
_symmetry.space_group_name_H-M   'P 1'
#
loop_
_entity.id
_entity.type
_entity.pdbx_description
1 polymer ?
#
loop_
_entity_poly.entity_id
_entity_poly.type
_entity_poly.pdbx_seq_one_letter_code
_entity_poly.pdbx_strand_id
1 'polypeptide(L)'
;MGYDVHCYCFQDSPRRAHSIAAQGGINAAKNYRNDGDSVFRLFMDTQKGGDFRAREANVYRLAECSTGIIDQAVAQGVPFAREYGGMLANRSFGGVLVQRTFYCRGETGQQLLLGANSSLAEQISNGAVKMHTRAEVMDFVVADGRTRGIVYRDLVTGEVRSEAADAVVLATGGYSNVYFLSTNAKGCNVTAIWRAYRRGAAMANPNFVQIHPTCIPAAGDHQAKLT
;
A
#
# COMPACT_ATOMS: atom_id res chain seq x y z
N MET A 1 -11.03 -10.58 14.82
CA MET A 1 -10.47 -11.88 14.44
C MET A 1 -9.69 -12.57 15.58
N GLY A 2 -9.61 -11.96 16.77
CA GLY A 2 -8.98 -12.56 17.96
C GLY A 2 -7.46 -12.64 17.95
N TYR A 3 -6.80 -11.86 17.10
CA TYR A 3 -5.34 -11.71 17.12
C TYR A 3 -4.93 -10.52 17.99
N ASP A 4 -3.82 -10.64 18.73
CA ASP A 4 -3.09 -9.51 19.30
C ASP A 4 -2.15 -8.97 18.23
N VAL A 5 -2.34 -7.72 17.81
CA VAL A 5 -1.65 -7.14 16.67
C VAL A 5 -0.74 -6.01 17.12
N HIS A 6 0.55 -6.13 16.83
CA HIS A 6 1.53 -5.06 17.01
C HIS A 6 1.89 -4.46 15.65
N CYS A 7 1.63 -3.17 15.47
CA CYS A 7 1.93 -2.44 14.24
C CYS A 7 3.13 -1.51 14.47
N TYR A 8 4.20 -1.72 13.73
CA TYR A 8 5.44 -0.94 13.81
C TYR A 8 5.55 0.03 12.66
N CYS A 9 5.83 1.29 12.95
CA CYS A 9 6.01 2.35 11.97
C CYS A 9 7.30 3.11 12.21
N PHE A 10 8.12 3.23 11.17
CA PHE A 10 9.36 4.01 11.21
C PHE A 10 9.10 5.50 11.50
N GLN A 11 8.03 6.04 10.94
CA GLN A 11 7.64 7.43 11.10
C GLN A 11 6.96 7.68 12.47
N ASP A 12 6.75 8.95 12.78
CA ASP A 12 5.98 9.39 13.96
C ASP A 12 4.47 9.14 13.83
N SER A 13 4.02 8.88 12.60
CA SER A 13 2.62 8.56 12.30
C SER A 13 2.52 7.66 11.07
N PRO A 14 1.63 6.65 11.08
CA PRO A 14 1.37 5.81 9.90
C PRO A 14 0.81 6.61 8.72
N ARG A 15 0.25 7.79 8.96
CA ARG A 15 -0.24 8.72 7.92
C ARG A 15 0.85 9.32 7.04
N ARG A 16 2.13 9.12 7.35
CA ARG A 16 3.26 9.59 6.54
C ARG A 16 3.69 8.58 5.47
N ALA A 17 2.91 7.52 5.26
CA ALA A 17 3.15 6.56 4.19
C ALA A 17 3.09 7.22 2.81
N HIS A 18 3.80 6.66 1.83
CA HIS A 18 3.82 7.17 0.46
C HIS A 18 2.43 7.27 -0.16
N SER A 19 1.48 6.43 0.26
CA SER A 19 0.07 6.46 -0.18
C SER A 19 -0.58 7.85 -0.11
N ILE A 20 -0.17 8.71 0.84
CA ILE A 20 -0.69 10.08 0.97
C ILE A 20 -0.47 10.92 -0.30
N ALA A 21 0.50 10.57 -1.11
CA ALA A 21 0.84 11.29 -2.33
C ALA A 21 0.17 10.73 -3.59
N ALA A 22 -0.57 9.62 -3.52
CA ALA A 22 -1.28 9.06 -4.65
C ALA A 22 -2.57 9.83 -4.94
N GLN A 23 -2.80 10.19 -6.21
CA GLN A 23 -3.83 11.17 -6.59
C GLN A 23 -4.85 10.64 -7.60
N GLY A 24 -4.43 9.77 -8.51
CA GLY A 24 -5.20 9.40 -9.70
C GLY A 24 -6.51 8.69 -9.42
N GLY A 25 -6.51 7.70 -8.60
CA GLY A 25 -7.67 6.85 -8.33
C GLY A 25 -7.31 5.38 -8.12
N ILE A 26 -8.32 4.58 -7.90
CA ILE A 26 -8.20 3.14 -7.71
C ILE A 26 -9.16 2.42 -8.67
N ASN A 27 -8.68 1.38 -9.34
CA ASN A 27 -9.45 0.59 -10.29
C ASN A 27 -10.24 -0.53 -9.59
N ALA A 28 -11.51 -0.68 -9.96
CA ALA A 28 -12.34 -1.79 -9.52
C ALA A 28 -13.36 -2.18 -10.59
N ALA A 29 -13.59 -3.47 -10.75
CA ALA A 29 -14.45 -4.03 -11.81
C ALA A 29 -15.94 -3.98 -11.46
N LYS A 30 -16.47 -2.79 -11.11
CA LYS A 30 -17.89 -2.61 -10.76
C LYS A 30 -18.83 -2.47 -11.95
N ASN A 31 -18.30 -2.18 -13.13
CA ASN A 31 -19.05 -2.05 -14.38
C ASN A 31 -20.30 -1.13 -14.29
N TYR A 32 -20.20 -0.03 -13.57
CA TYR A 32 -21.33 0.90 -13.35
C TYR A 32 -21.85 1.55 -14.65
N ARG A 33 -21.00 1.70 -15.65
CA ARG A 33 -21.36 2.27 -16.95
C ARG A 33 -21.85 1.24 -17.95
N ASN A 34 -21.79 -0.05 -17.60
CA ASN A 34 -22.09 -1.16 -18.49
C ASN A 34 -21.31 -1.07 -19.84
N ASP A 35 -20.04 -0.66 -19.75
CA ASP A 35 -19.13 -0.47 -20.89
C ASP A 35 -18.26 -1.70 -21.20
N GLY A 36 -18.74 -2.87 -20.75
CA GLY A 36 -18.08 -4.16 -20.96
C GLY A 36 -16.94 -4.44 -19.99
N ASP A 37 -16.89 -3.76 -18.84
CA ASP A 37 -15.95 -4.10 -17.79
C ASP A 37 -16.34 -5.39 -17.05
N SER A 38 -15.35 -6.10 -16.54
CA SER A 38 -15.54 -7.31 -15.76
C SER A 38 -14.29 -7.63 -14.93
N VAL A 39 -14.47 -8.54 -13.97
CA VAL A 39 -13.34 -9.09 -13.19
C VAL A 39 -12.28 -9.69 -14.12
N PHE A 40 -12.71 -10.46 -15.12
CA PHE A 40 -11.79 -11.06 -16.08
C PHE A 40 -11.05 -9.99 -16.92
N ARG A 41 -11.73 -8.94 -17.34
CA ARG A 41 -11.11 -7.85 -18.07
C ARG A 41 -10.09 -7.10 -17.22
N LEU A 42 -10.42 -6.78 -15.96
CA LEU A 42 -9.47 -6.17 -15.04
C LEU A 42 -8.25 -7.06 -14.81
N PHE A 43 -8.47 -8.36 -14.66
CA PHE A 43 -7.39 -9.35 -14.55
C PHE A 43 -6.47 -9.31 -15.78
N MET A 44 -7.05 -9.40 -16.98
CA MET A 44 -6.27 -9.41 -18.24
C MET A 44 -5.52 -8.09 -18.48
N ASP A 45 -6.16 -6.95 -18.20
CA ASP A 45 -5.51 -5.63 -18.31
C ASP A 45 -4.33 -5.50 -17.33
N THR A 46 -4.48 -6.05 -16.11
CA THR A 46 -3.41 -6.04 -15.10
C THR A 46 -2.25 -6.97 -15.49
N GLN A 47 -2.56 -8.17 -15.99
CA GLN A 47 -1.53 -9.10 -16.49
C GLN A 47 -0.77 -8.50 -17.66
N LYS A 48 -1.47 -7.92 -18.63
CA LYS A 48 -0.86 -7.27 -19.79
C LYS A 48 -0.01 -6.06 -19.37
N GLY A 49 -0.51 -5.23 -18.48
CA GLY A 49 0.23 -4.07 -17.94
C GLY A 49 1.48 -4.46 -17.17
N GLY A 50 1.51 -5.63 -16.56
CA GLY A 50 2.68 -6.23 -15.88
C GLY A 50 3.53 -7.13 -16.77
N ASP A 51 3.40 -7.05 -18.10
CA ASP A 51 4.13 -7.86 -19.07
C ASP A 51 4.02 -9.38 -18.79
N PHE A 52 2.86 -9.83 -18.31
CA PHE A 52 2.57 -11.22 -17.96
C PHE A 52 3.55 -11.86 -16.97
N ARG A 53 4.16 -11.03 -16.10
CA ARG A 53 5.14 -11.46 -15.08
C ARG A 53 4.53 -11.75 -13.72
N ALA A 54 3.31 -11.31 -13.48
CA ALA A 54 2.64 -11.52 -12.21
C ALA A 54 2.07 -12.94 -12.10
N ARG A 55 1.93 -13.42 -10.86
CA ARG A 55 1.25 -14.69 -10.59
C ARG A 55 -0.25 -14.54 -10.87
N GLU A 56 -0.75 -15.23 -11.87
CA GLU A 56 -2.14 -15.12 -12.37
C GLU A 56 -3.18 -15.27 -11.27
N ALA A 57 -3.07 -16.30 -10.43
CA ALA A 57 -4.00 -16.56 -9.34
C ALA A 57 -4.12 -15.37 -8.37
N ASN A 58 -3.01 -14.69 -8.08
CA ASN A 58 -3.01 -13.52 -7.19
C ASN A 58 -3.68 -12.32 -7.86
N VAL A 59 -3.41 -12.10 -9.15
CA VAL A 59 -4.01 -10.99 -9.90
C VAL A 59 -5.50 -11.22 -10.11
N TYR A 60 -5.91 -12.44 -10.41
CA TYR A 60 -7.33 -12.77 -10.53
C TYR A 60 -8.07 -12.53 -9.20
N ARG A 61 -7.50 -13.00 -8.09
CA ARG A 61 -8.05 -12.74 -6.76
C ARG A 61 -8.14 -11.26 -6.42
N LEU A 62 -7.14 -10.46 -6.79
CA LEU A 62 -7.17 -9.02 -6.64
C LEU A 62 -8.35 -8.42 -7.43
N ALA A 63 -8.54 -8.83 -8.67
CA ALA A 63 -9.63 -8.37 -9.51
C ALA A 63 -11.02 -8.74 -8.94
N GLU A 64 -11.18 -9.94 -8.40
CA GLU A 64 -12.41 -10.36 -7.71
C GLU A 64 -12.68 -9.48 -6.47
N CYS A 65 -11.67 -9.25 -5.64
CA CYS A 65 -11.82 -8.46 -4.41
C CYS A 65 -12.04 -6.98 -4.67
N SER A 66 -11.69 -6.46 -5.84
CA SER A 66 -11.65 -5.03 -6.15
C SER A 66 -12.96 -4.30 -5.85
N THR A 67 -14.09 -4.93 -6.16
CA THR A 67 -15.42 -4.36 -5.94
C THR A 67 -15.75 -4.19 -4.46
N GLY A 68 -15.45 -5.19 -3.65
CA GLY A 68 -15.64 -5.17 -2.21
C GLY A 68 -14.71 -4.19 -1.51
N ILE A 69 -13.49 -3.98 -2.03
CA ILE A 69 -12.52 -3.01 -1.50
C ILE A 69 -13.08 -1.58 -1.61
N ILE A 70 -13.73 -1.23 -2.73
CA ILE A 70 -14.37 0.07 -2.89
C ILE A 70 -15.50 0.25 -1.86
N ASP A 71 -16.35 -0.77 -1.68
CA ASP A 71 -17.45 -0.71 -0.71
C ASP A 71 -16.93 -0.58 0.73
N GLN A 72 -15.87 -1.31 1.07
CA GLN A 72 -15.20 -1.17 2.36
C GLN A 72 -14.62 0.23 2.55
N ALA A 73 -13.96 0.79 1.55
CA ALA A 73 -13.40 2.14 1.64
C ALA A 73 -14.51 3.20 1.83
N VAL A 74 -15.65 3.05 1.15
CA VAL A 74 -16.83 3.91 1.38
C VAL A 74 -17.33 3.78 2.83
N ALA A 75 -17.45 2.56 3.34
CA ALA A 75 -17.86 2.30 4.72
C ALA A 75 -16.88 2.88 5.74
N GLN A 76 -15.59 2.97 5.41
CA GLN A 76 -14.56 3.63 6.22
C GLN A 76 -14.55 5.16 6.11
N GLY A 77 -15.51 5.74 5.37
CA GLY A 77 -15.68 7.18 5.26
C GLY A 77 -14.84 7.83 4.14
N VAL A 78 -14.30 7.07 3.19
CA VAL A 78 -13.59 7.63 2.04
C VAL A 78 -14.55 8.39 1.13
N PRO A 79 -14.35 9.71 0.90
CA PRO A 79 -15.28 10.55 0.17
C PRO A 79 -15.04 10.48 -1.35
N PHE A 80 -15.26 9.32 -1.94
CA PHE A 80 -15.21 9.19 -3.39
C PHE A 80 -16.16 10.15 -4.08
N ALA A 81 -15.75 10.67 -5.23
CA ALA A 81 -16.61 11.48 -6.09
C ALA A 81 -17.89 10.72 -6.44
N ARG A 82 -19.00 11.46 -6.54
CA ARG A 82 -20.31 10.90 -6.87
C ARG A 82 -20.91 11.58 -8.07
N GLU A 83 -21.70 10.83 -8.81
CA GLU A 83 -22.60 11.34 -9.85
C GLU A 83 -23.78 12.05 -9.20
N TYR A 84 -24.51 12.84 -9.99
CA TYR A 84 -25.67 13.58 -9.52
C TYR A 84 -26.74 12.69 -8.85
N GLY A 85 -26.90 11.47 -9.36
CA GLY A 85 -27.81 10.46 -8.79
C GLY A 85 -27.30 9.73 -7.54
N GLY A 86 -26.16 10.14 -6.99
CA GLY A 86 -25.60 9.57 -5.75
C GLY A 86 -24.71 8.32 -5.91
N MET A 87 -24.66 7.73 -7.09
CA MET A 87 -23.73 6.62 -7.38
C MET A 87 -22.28 7.13 -7.37
N LEU A 88 -21.33 6.24 -7.06
CA LEU A 88 -19.91 6.58 -7.14
C LEU A 88 -19.53 6.92 -8.58
N ALA A 89 -18.88 8.07 -8.76
CA ALA A 89 -18.33 8.45 -10.05
C ALA A 89 -17.10 7.59 -10.39
N ASN A 90 -16.99 7.20 -11.64
CA ASN A 90 -15.84 6.52 -12.18
C ASN A 90 -15.44 7.10 -13.52
N ARG A 91 -14.19 6.91 -13.90
CA ARG A 91 -13.62 7.43 -15.14
C ARG A 91 -12.64 6.44 -15.76
N SER A 92 -12.36 6.62 -17.05
CA SER A 92 -11.17 6.05 -17.67
C SER A 92 -9.94 6.88 -17.27
N PHE A 93 -8.89 6.23 -16.82
CA PHE A 93 -7.66 6.89 -16.36
C PHE A 93 -6.44 6.00 -16.57
N GLY A 94 -5.30 6.59 -16.89
CA GLY A 94 -4.04 5.87 -17.01
C GLY A 94 -3.98 4.84 -18.15
N GLY A 95 -4.67 5.09 -19.26
CA GLY A 95 -4.71 4.18 -20.41
C GLY A 95 -5.75 3.06 -20.32
N VAL A 96 -6.54 3.02 -19.28
CA VAL A 96 -7.66 2.07 -19.14
C VAL A 96 -8.79 2.46 -20.10
N LEU A 97 -9.25 1.52 -20.90
CA LEU A 97 -10.25 1.76 -21.96
C LEU A 97 -11.70 1.80 -21.46
N VAL A 98 -11.95 1.37 -20.22
CA VAL A 98 -13.28 1.36 -19.58
C VAL A 98 -13.29 2.29 -18.35
N GLN A 99 -14.48 2.69 -17.93
CA GLN A 99 -14.65 3.56 -16.77
C GLN A 99 -14.69 2.73 -15.50
N ARG A 100 -13.52 2.46 -14.91
CA ARG A 100 -13.37 1.65 -13.68
C ARG A 100 -12.57 2.33 -12.57
N THR A 101 -12.08 3.55 -12.80
CA THR A 101 -11.26 4.27 -11.82
C THR A 101 -12.11 5.11 -10.91
N PHE A 102 -12.18 4.76 -9.64
CA PHE A 102 -12.85 5.50 -8.58
C PHE A 102 -11.87 6.49 -7.95
N TYR A 103 -12.28 7.71 -7.63
CA TYR A 103 -11.35 8.79 -7.28
C TYR A 103 -11.94 9.81 -6.29
N CYS A 104 -11.05 10.50 -5.58
CA CYS A 104 -11.33 11.63 -4.70
C CYS A 104 -10.59 12.87 -5.24
N ARG A 105 -10.90 13.32 -6.43
CA ARG A 105 -10.47 14.58 -7.08
C ARG A 105 -9.05 15.07 -6.71
N GLY A 106 -8.03 14.27 -7.00
CA GLY A 106 -6.62 14.58 -6.72
C GLY A 106 -6.09 14.15 -5.35
N GLU A 107 -6.94 13.63 -4.47
CA GLU A 107 -6.59 13.23 -3.10
C GLU A 107 -6.87 11.74 -2.81
N THR A 108 -7.00 10.91 -3.82
CA THR A 108 -7.49 9.53 -3.64
C THR A 108 -6.66 8.74 -2.64
N GLY A 109 -5.34 8.77 -2.76
CA GLY A 109 -4.45 8.06 -1.84
C GLY A 109 -4.48 8.62 -0.42
N GLN A 110 -4.56 9.93 -0.28
CA GLN A 110 -4.71 10.59 1.01
C GLN A 110 -6.01 10.16 1.70
N GLN A 111 -7.12 10.18 1.01
CA GLN A 111 -8.42 9.84 1.57
C GLN A 111 -8.53 8.35 1.91
N LEU A 112 -7.98 7.46 1.07
CA LEU A 112 -7.88 6.03 1.38
C LEU A 112 -7.01 5.79 2.64
N LEU A 113 -5.88 6.48 2.75
CA LEU A 113 -5.01 6.38 3.91
C LEU A 113 -5.69 6.89 5.19
N LEU A 114 -6.42 8.00 5.11
CA LEU A 114 -7.16 8.55 6.26
C LEU A 114 -8.31 7.64 6.69
N GLY A 115 -9.06 7.06 5.75
CA GLY A 115 -10.11 6.09 6.05
C GLY A 115 -9.55 4.84 6.76
N ALA A 116 -8.46 4.28 6.22
CA ALA A 116 -7.77 3.15 6.85
C ALA A 116 -7.20 3.51 8.24
N ASN A 117 -6.64 4.73 8.39
CA ASN A 117 -6.12 5.20 9.67
C ASN A 117 -7.22 5.41 10.72
N SER A 118 -8.41 5.84 10.30
CA SER A 118 -9.56 5.98 11.21
C SER A 118 -10.00 4.63 11.75
N SER A 119 -10.10 3.63 10.90
CA SER A 119 -10.39 2.24 11.31
C SER A 119 -9.28 1.66 12.19
N LEU A 120 -8.01 1.96 11.90
CA LEU A 120 -6.89 1.55 12.74
C LEU A 120 -6.98 2.21 14.13
N ALA A 121 -7.30 3.49 14.20
CA ALA A 121 -7.43 4.23 15.46
C ALA A 121 -8.54 3.64 16.35
N GLU A 122 -9.64 3.20 15.76
CA GLU A 122 -10.70 2.48 16.45
C GLU A 122 -10.18 1.16 17.07
N GLN A 123 -9.43 0.38 16.29
CA GLN A 123 -8.86 -0.89 16.79
C GLN A 123 -7.80 -0.67 17.88
N ILE A 124 -7.04 0.42 17.81
CA ILE A 124 -6.11 0.82 18.89
C ILE A 124 -6.89 1.21 20.15
N SER A 125 -7.95 2.00 20.01
CA SER A 125 -8.81 2.41 21.13
C SER A 125 -9.48 1.21 21.81
N ASN A 126 -9.85 0.19 21.05
CA ASN A 126 -10.43 -1.04 21.55
C ASN A 126 -9.40 -2.03 22.12
N GLY A 127 -8.11 -1.69 22.07
CA GLY A 127 -7.03 -2.54 22.58
C GLY A 127 -6.66 -3.73 21.69
N ALA A 128 -7.26 -3.86 20.51
CA ALA A 128 -6.98 -4.96 19.57
C ALA A 128 -5.66 -4.76 18.79
N VAL A 129 -5.17 -3.53 18.72
CA VAL A 129 -3.92 -3.18 18.05
C VAL A 129 -3.06 -2.31 18.95
N LYS A 130 -1.78 -2.66 19.07
CA LYS A 130 -0.75 -1.81 19.70
C LYS A 130 0.08 -1.14 18.62
N MET A 131 0.12 0.19 18.63
CA MET A 131 0.87 0.97 17.65
C MET A 131 2.20 1.42 18.22
N HIS A 132 3.30 1.06 17.55
CA HIS A 132 4.67 1.45 17.85
C HIS A 132 5.18 2.40 16.76
N THR A 133 5.11 3.70 17.00
CA THR A 133 5.68 4.72 16.11
C THR A 133 7.15 4.94 16.42
N ARG A 134 7.91 5.50 15.46
CA ARG A 134 9.35 5.73 15.58
C ARG A 134 10.12 4.44 15.93
N ALA A 135 9.72 3.35 15.32
CA ALA A 135 10.32 2.03 15.50
C ALA A 135 10.92 1.53 14.19
N GLU A 136 12.22 1.31 14.19
CA GLU A 136 12.97 0.81 13.04
C GLU A 136 13.20 -0.69 13.17
N VAL A 137 12.67 -1.49 12.25
CA VAL A 137 12.97 -2.92 12.21
C VAL A 137 14.42 -3.15 11.79
N MET A 138 15.18 -3.72 12.70
CA MET A 138 16.60 -4.00 12.51
C MET A 138 16.87 -5.38 11.94
N ASP A 139 16.06 -6.38 12.31
CA ASP A 139 16.22 -7.77 11.86
C ASP A 139 14.96 -8.60 12.16
N PHE A 140 14.97 -9.85 11.67
CA PHE A 140 13.94 -10.85 11.92
C PHE A 140 14.51 -11.99 12.77
N VAL A 141 13.74 -12.43 13.74
CA VAL A 141 14.04 -13.65 14.49
C VAL A 141 13.55 -14.84 13.69
N VAL A 142 14.45 -15.72 13.30
CA VAL A 142 14.12 -16.94 12.57
C VAL A 142 14.61 -18.15 13.39
N ALA A 143 13.70 -19.06 13.72
CA ALA A 143 13.98 -20.31 14.38
C ALA A 143 13.27 -21.45 13.64
N ASP A 144 13.95 -22.56 13.41
CA ASP A 144 13.45 -23.74 12.70
C ASP A 144 12.82 -23.41 11.32
N GLY A 145 13.47 -22.49 10.57
CA GLY A 145 13.02 -22.05 9.26
C GLY A 145 11.74 -21.20 9.25
N ARG A 146 11.30 -20.74 10.41
CA ARG A 146 10.09 -19.89 10.57
C ARG A 146 10.42 -18.56 11.22
N THR A 147 9.80 -17.49 10.76
CA THR A 147 9.85 -16.19 11.43
C THR A 147 9.10 -16.27 12.75
N ARG A 148 9.76 -15.89 13.84
CA ARG A 148 9.26 -15.95 15.22
C ARG A 148 9.19 -14.57 15.88
N GLY A 149 9.45 -13.50 15.15
CA GLY A 149 9.41 -12.15 15.64
C GLY A 149 10.35 -11.21 14.92
N ILE A 150 10.52 -10.05 15.50
CA ILE A 150 11.37 -8.97 14.99
C ILE A 150 12.32 -8.46 16.07
N VAL A 151 13.43 -7.89 15.61
CA VAL A 151 14.29 -7.01 16.40
C VAL A 151 14.11 -5.59 15.89
N TYR A 152 13.82 -4.66 16.75
CA TYR A 152 13.61 -3.27 16.38
C TYR A 152 14.35 -2.31 17.30
N ARG A 153 14.65 -1.13 16.79
CA ARG A 153 15.20 -0.02 17.56
C ARG A 153 14.12 1.03 17.78
N ASP A 154 13.92 1.42 19.03
CA ASP A 154 13.16 2.60 19.38
C ASP A 154 13.98 3.85 19.02
N LEU A 155 13.47 4.67 18.10
CA LEU A 155 14.20 5.84 17.60
C LEU A 155 14.16 7.04 18.54
N VAL A 156 13.38 6.97 19.61
CA VAL A 156 13.33 8.01 20.65
C VAL A 156 14.37 7.74 21.74
N THR A 157 14.41 6.49 22.21
CA THR A 157 15.32 6.08 23.29
C THR A 157 16.65 5.54 22.81
N GLY A 158 16.71 5.06 21.55
CA GLY A 158 17.87 4.36 20.99
C GLY A 158 17.94 2.88 21.40
N GLU A 159 17.05 2.41 22.27
CA GLU A 159 17.07 1.02 22.76
C GLU A 159 16.75 0.03 21.64
N VAL A 160 17.45 -1.09 21.66
CA VAL A 160 17.17 -2.25 20.78
C VAL A 160 16.34 -3.26 21.58
N ARG A 161 15.20 -3.63 21.02
CA ARG A 161 14.25 -4.55 21.63
C ARG A 161 13.90 -5.68 20.67
N SER A 162 13.39 -6.77 21.19
CA SER A 162 12.82 -7.86 20.40
C SER A 162 11.37 -8.11 20.80
N GLU A 163 10.57 -8.51 19.81
CA GLU A 163 9.17 -8.86 19.97
C GLU A 163 8.93 -10.21 19.34
N ALA A 164 8.34 -11.14 20.10
CA ALA A 164 7.96 -12.44 19.59
C ALA A 164 6.61 -12.36 18.85
N ALA A 165 6.48 -13.08 17.76
CA ALA A 165 5.24 -13.14 16.99
C ALA A 165 5.10 -14.47 16.25
N ASP A 166 3.87 -14.96 16.12
CA ASP A 166 3.54 -16.15 15.34
C ASP A 166 3.61 -15.89 13.83
N ALA A 167 3.38 -14.64 13.42
CA ALA A 167 3.49 -14.19 12.04
C ALA A 167 3.99 -12.75 11.97
N VAL A 168 4.76 -12.44 10.93
CA VAL A 168 5.23 -11.08 10.63
C VAL A 168 4.80 -10.70 9.22
N VAL A 169 4.12 -9.56 9.08
CA VAL A 169 3.69 -9.00 7.80
C VAL A 169 4.57 -7.80 7.46
N LEU A 170 5.28 -7.86 6.35
CA LEU A 170 6.03 -6.73 5.80
C LEU A 170 5.12 -5.90 4.91
N ALA A 171 4.76 -4.70 5.37
CA ALA A 171 3.96 -3.73 4.64
C ALA A 171 4.72 -2.40 4.46
N THR A 172 6.03 -2.49 4.19
CA THR A 172 6.96 -1.35 4.19
C THR A 172 6.95 -0.53 2.90
N GLY A 173 6.06 -0.87 1.97
CA GLY A 173 5.94 -0.19 0.68
C GLY A 173 7.08 -0.53 -0.28
N GLY A 174 7.26 0.32 -1.29
CA GLY A 174 8.29 0.15 -2.31
C GLY A 174 9.69 0.49 -1.82
N TYR A 175 10.69 0.24 -2.66
CA TYR A 175 12.10 0.41 -2.33
C TYR A 175 12.88 1.23 -3.38
N SER A 176 12.19 2.05 -4.17
CA SER A 176 12.84 2.76 -5.29
C SER A 176 13.89 3.79 -4.84
N ASN A 177 13.97 4.13 -3.54
CA ASN A 177 15.06 4.97 -3.02
C ASN A 177 16.44 4.28 -3.01
N VAL A 178 16.54 3.02 -3.41
CA VAL A 178 17.81 2.39 -3.75
C VAL A 178 18.42 2.99 -5.03
N TYR A 179 17.61 3.60 -5.87
CA TYR A 179 18.05 4.26 -7.09
C TYR A 179 18.27 5.76 -6.88
N PHE A 180 19.17 6.35 -7.66
CA PHE A 180 19.55 7.77 -7.56
C PHE A 180 18.37 8.72 -7.75
N LEU A 181 17.51 8.48 -8.75
CA LEU A 181 16.30 9.24 -9.00
C LEU A 181 15.07 8.41 -8.62
N SER A 182 14.52 8.70 -7.46
CA SER A 182 13.32 8.02 -6.96
C SER A 182 12.13 8.97 -6.97
N THR A 183 10.97 8.43 -7.35
CA THR A 183 9.68 9.13 -7.24
C THR A 183 8.89 8.72 -6.00
N ASN A 184 9.44 7.85 -5.15
CA ASN A 184 8.83 7.45 -3.89
C ASN A 184 9.22 8.41 -2.75
N ALA A 185 8.40 8.44 -1.69
CA ALA A 185 8.76 9.09 -0.45
C ALA A 185 10.06 8.50 0.12
N LYS A 186 10.87 9.33 0.78
CA LYS A 186 12.19 8.94 1.28
C LYS A 186 12.18 7.78 2.28
N GLY A 187 11.06 7.53 2.96
CA GLY A 187 10.87 6.38 3.82
C GLY A 187 10.71 5.04 3.08
N CYS A 188 10.47 5.06 1.76
CA CYS A 188 10.37 3.86 0.93
C CYS A 188 11.78 3.35 0.58
N ASN A 189 12.40 2.66 1.51
CA ASN A 189 13.74 2.10 1.36
C ASN A 189 13.73 0.57 1.49
N VAL A 190 14.83 -0.07 1.12
CA VAL A 190 14.93 -1.52 1.03
C VAL A 190 15.27 -2.19 2.36
N THR A 191 15.50 -1.45 3.44
CA THR A 191 16.13 -1.97 4.67
C THR A 191 15.42 -3.22 5.21
N ALA A 192 14.12 -3.16 5.48
CA ALA A 192 13.39 -4.30 6.04
C ALA A 192 13.32 -5.48 5.05
N ILE A 193 13.08 -5.20 3.77
CA ILE A 193 13.05 -6.22 2.70
C ILE A 193 14.42 -6.90 2.58
N TRP A 194 15.50 -6.13 2.62
CA TRP A 194 16.87 -6.65 2.58
C TRP A 194 17.16 -7.56 3.78
N ARG A 195 16.73 -7.18 4.99
CA ARG A 195 16.90 -8.01 6.19
C ARG A 195 16.14 -9.33 6.07
N ALA A 196 14.90 -9.29 5.58
CA ALA A 196 14.12 -10.50 5.33
C ALA A 196 14.82 -11.41 4.30
N TYR A 197 15.31 -10.85 3.19
CA TYR A 197 16.07 -11.58 2.18
C TYR A 197 17.33 -12.25 2.79
N ARG A 198 18.08 -11.53 3.61
CA ARG A 198 19.25 -12.06 4.32
C ARG A 198 18.91 -13.22 5.26
N ARG A 199 17.66 -13.30 5.71
CA ARG A 199 17.13 -14.38 6.55
C ARG A 199 16.48 -15.51 5.75
N GLY A 200 16.60 -15.49 4.42
CA GLY A 200 16.13 -16.57 3.55
C GLY A 200 14.77 -16.33 2.89
N ALA A 201 14.15 -15.17 3.06
CA ALA A 201 12.93 -14.82 2.33
C ALA A 201 13.24 -14.66 0.83
N ALA A 202 12.38 -15.22 -0.02
CA ALA A 202 12.48 -15.05 -1.46
C ALA A 202 11.95 -13.68 -1.89
N MET A 203 12.58 -13.07 -2.89
CA MET A 203 12.08 -11.88 -3.57
C MET A 203 11.52 -12.26 -4.93
N ALA A 204 10.35 -11.69 -5.27
CA ALA A 204 9.73 -11.86 -6.59
C ALA A 204 9.85 -10.57 -7.39
N ASN A 205 10.27 -10.68 -8.65
CA ASN A 205 10.34 -9.60 -9.63
C ASN A 205 11.02 -8.30 -9.11
N PRO A 206 12.23 -8.35 -8.53
CA PRO A 206 12.85 -7.20 -7.88
C PRO A 206 13.25 -6.07 -8.85
N ASN A 207 13.23 -6.33 -10.15
CA ASN A 207 13.51 -5.35 -11.20
C ASN A 207 12.29 -4.52 -11.61
N PHE A 208 11.08 -4.85 -11.15
CA PHE A 208 9.89 -4.06 -11.43
C PHE A 208 9.77 -2.89 -10.45
N VAL A 209 10.35 -1.76 -10.84
CA VAL A 209 10.28 -0.50 -10.10
C VAL A 209 9.59 0.53 -10.98
N GLN A 210 8.50 1.11 -10.48
CA GLN A 210 7.77 2.15 -11.19
C GLN A 210 8.35 3.53 -10.88
N ILE A 211 8.60 4.32 -11.93
CA ILE A 211 8.88 5.75 -11.85
C ILE A 211 7.60 6.50 -12.24
N HIS A 212 7.15 7.41 -11.38
CA HIS A 212 5.94 8.20 -11.67
C HIS A 212 6.26 9.29 -12.70
N PRO A 213 5.61 9.31 -13.88
CA PRO A 213 6.01 10.18 -15.00
C PRO A 213 5.73 11.67 -14.75
N THR A 214 4.84 11.99 -13.83
CA THR A 214 4.48 13.36 -13.46
C THR A 214 5.12 13.81 -12.14
N CYS A 215 6.21 13.19 -11.74
CA CYS A 215 6.96 13.51 -10.54
C CYS A 215 8.29 14.16 -10.91
N ILE A 216 8.65 15.22 -10.19
CA ILE A 216 10.00 15.77 -10.23
C ILE A 216 10.81 15.05 -9.14
N PRO A 217 11.73 14.13 -9.49
CA PRO A 217 12.42 13.29 -8.51
C PRO A 217 13.44 14.07 -7.68
N ALA A 218 13.97 15.16 -8.19
CA ALA A 218 14.89 16.04 -7.47
C ALA A 218 14.70 17.49 -7.91
N ALA A 219 14.34 18.35 -6.97
CA ALA A 219 14.26 19.79 -7.15
C ALA A 219 14.96 20.45 -5.95
N GLY A 220 16.30 20.51 -5.98
CA GLY A 220 17.10 20.92 -4.81
C GLY A 220 16.87 19.91 -3.66
N ASP A 221 16.52 20.42 -2.48
CA ASP A 221 16.26 19.61 -1.29
C ASP A 221 14.84 19.01 -1.25
N HIS A 222 13.99 19.28 -2.23
CA HIS A 222 12.59 18.89 -2.25
C HIS A 222 12.28 17.97 -3.42
N GLN A 223 11.39 17.02 -3.15
CA GLN A 223 10.76 16.20 -4.17
C GLN A 223 9.32 16.69 -4.35
N ALA A 224 8.96 17.08 -5.55
CA ALA A 224 7.60 17.52 -5.88
C ALA A 224 6.91 16.51 -6.79
N LYS A 225 5.63 16.29 -6.57
CA LYS A 225 4.74 15.60 -7.50
C LYS A 225 3.90 16.62 -8.24
N LEU A 226 3.94 16.52 -9.57
CA LEU A 226 3.05 17.25 -10.45
C LEU A 226 1.94 16.29 -10.89
N THR A 227 0.73 16.73 -10.85
CA THR A 227 -0.44 15.99 -11.37
C THR A 227 -1.26 16.86 -12.28
#